data_cda7afd51b1d1e20832e3396f3da27fe
#
_entry.id   cda7afd51b1d1e20832e3396f3da27fe
#
_cell.length_a   1.000
_cell.length_b   1.000
_cell.length_c   1.000
_cell.angle_alpha   90.00
_cell.angle_beta   90.00
_cell.angle_gamma   90.00
#
_symmetry.space_group_name_H-M   'P 1'
#
loop_
_entity.id
_entity.type
_entity.pdbx_description
1 polymer ?
#
loop_
_entity_poly.entity_id
_entity_poly.type
_entity_poly.pdbx_seq_one_letter_code
_entity_poly.pdbx_strand_id
1 'polypeptide(L)'
;MTNIKIDHNIKFTTATVGCFLRIPLSKKNLALATLLATMQSNASALYPGIRKQTMALDKLYDAQLDIFPEVYGNQIIMQYVMNFVEPNQILDPDYNYQKVIDIFFDIIDNPLLDKTLMKLAQNQLKEEYESFYDIPANLAYKEFLESWYRQQPQYGSQLFGSIEDLENATVEDIQNFFNEMKKAPSICLGQAIDPDAMTDYLQPYLTAAGFEKEFKVTDLVIEAKEDPIEKVAPHRSLQGQILIGYGYGQKLERRLRQFGGLFLSHYLAGDESSKLFTEVREELGAAYGVEAVDYFNNSLFLVSSSIDKNKYSEVEKIIVDSVKEVQAGIVDQEVFEKSKKALKRIYLEAPDRQGIEIVQMLTNSLRGRETTFEDRVKAVEEFSSEQMIEFAKTLFMNERYYLV
;
A
#
# COMPACT_ATOMS: atom_id res chain seq x y z
N MET A 1 -4.64 25.22 9.17
CA MET A 1 -5.17 23.92 9.65
C MET A 1 -4.03 23.18 10.27
N THR A 2 -4.22 22.61 11.44
CA THR A 2 -3.17 21.85 12.13
C THR A 2 -2.89 20.58 11.33
N ASN A 3 -1.63 20.33 11.02
CA ASN A 3 -1.19 19.08 10.37
C ASN A 3 -1.15 17.89 11.36
N ILE A 4 -1.97 17.95 12.41
CA ILE A 4 -2.11 16.92 13.46
C ILE A 4 -3.58 16.57 13.59
N LYS A 5 -3.89 15.27 13.59
CA LYS A 5 -5.19 14.73 13.93
C LYS A 5 -4.98 13.48 14.78
N ILE A 6 -5.32 13.57 16.04
CA ILE A 6 -5.27 12.45 16.99
C ILE A 6 -6.71 12.15 17.41
N ASP A 7 -7.19 10.96 17.11
CA ASP A 7 -8.54 10.54 17.47
C ASP A 7 -8.53 9.90 18.87
N HIS A 8 -9.57 10.17 19.63
CA HIS A 8 -9.77 9.55 20.95
C HIS A 8 -10.17 8.07 20.79
N ASN A 9 -9.41 7.19 21.43
CA ASN A 9 -9.69 5.76 21.38
C ASN A 9 -9.39 5.08 22.71
N ILE A 10 -10.42 4.50 23.33
CA ILE A 10 -10.33 3.75 24.60
C ILE A 10 -10.43 2.23 24.38
N LYS A 11 -10.56 1.79 23.14
CA LYS A 11 -10.74 0.38 22.80
C LYS A 11 -9.45 -0.42 22.97
N PHE A 12 -8.30 0.22 22.68
CA PHE A 12 -7.00 -0.41 22.73
C PHE A 12 -6.23 0.01 23.99
N THR A 13 -5.36 -0.88 24.45
CA THR A 13 -4.37 -0.60 25.51
C THR A 13 -3.08 -0.01 24.95
N THR A 14 -3.03 0.20 23.63
CA THR A 14 -1.93 0.82 22.90
C THR A 14 -2.38 2.12 22.24
N ALA A 15 -1.47 3.07 22.15
CA ALA A 15 -1.59 4.25 21.31
C ALA A 15 -0.80 4.05 20.02
N THR A 16 -1.18 4.78 18.98
CA THR A 16 -0.42 4.84 17.72
C THR A 16 -0.26 6.29 17.31
N VAL A 17 0.95 6.66 16.90
CA VAL A 17 1.25 7.95 16.26
C VAL A 17 2.00 7.70 14.96
N GLY A 18 1.60 8.40 13.89
CA GLY A 18 2.28 8.32 12.61
C GLY A 18 2.53 9.71 12.01
N CYS A 19 3.72 9.89 11.42
CA CYS A 19 4.04 11.03 10.56
C CYS A 19 4.13 10.57 9.11
N PHE A 20 3.42 11.25 8.22
CA PHE A 20 3.26 10.90 6.82
C PHE A 20 3.69 12.07 5.95
N LEU A 21 4.66 11.84 5.07
CA LEU A 21 5.20 12.86 4.16
C LEU A 21 4.94 12.42 2.71
N ARG A 22 4.40 13.31 1.90
CA ARG A 22 4.01 13.03 0.52
C ARG A 22 5.03 13.52 -0.47
N ILE A 23 5.57 12.60 -1.28
CA ILE A 23 6.62 12.85 -2.27
C ILE A 23 6.13 12.40 -3.65
N PRO A 24 6.43 13.13 -4.75
CA PRO A 24 6.09 12.67 -6.09
C PRO A 24 6.74 11.33 -6.42
N LEU A 25 5.98 10.40 -7.02
CA LEU A 25 6.48 9.08 -7.43
C LEU A 25 7.44 9.22 -8.62
N SER A 26 8.64 8.72 -8.44
CA SER A 26 9.59 8.34 -9.49
C SER A 26 10.39 7.14 -9.02
N LYS A 27 10.98 6.37 -9.95
CA LYS A 27 11.84 5.22 -9.60
C LYS A 27 12.97 5.63 -8.66
N LYS A 28 13.61 6.78 -8.92
CA LYS A 28 14.68 7.32 -8.09
C LYS A 28 14.21 7.74 -6.71
N ASN A 29 13.10 8.49 -6.63
CA ASN A 29 12.58 8.92 -5.33
C ASN A 29 12.17 7.74 -4.46
N LEU A 30 11.57 6.70 -5.07
CA LEU A 30 11.20 5.50 -4.32
C LEU A 30 12.44 4.73 -3.84
N ALA A 31 13.48 4.59 -4.66
CA ALA A 31 14.74 3.97 -4.26
C ALA A 31 15.41 4.71 -3.09
N LEU A 32 15.47 6.05 -3.16
CA LEU A 32 16.05 6.87 -2.08
C LEU A 32 15.18 6.83 -0.81
N ALA A 33 13.85 6.82 -0.93
CA ALA A 33 12.95 6.68 0.21
C ALA A 33 13.10 5.31 0.88
N THR A 34 13.20 4.24 0.11
CA THR A 34 13.42 2.88 0.61
C THR A 34 14.78 2.77 1.32
N LEU A 35 15.84 3.32 0.72
CA LEU A 35 17.17 3.32 1.32
C LEU A 35 17.20 4.14 2.62
N LEU A 36 16.63 5.34 2.64
CA LEU A 36 16.54 6.17 3.84
C LEU A 36 15.74 5.46 4.94
N ALA A 37 14.60 4.87 4.61
CA ALA A 37 13.78 4.12 5.55
C ALA A 37 14.56 2.97 6.21
N THR A 38 15.29 2.18 5.41
CA THR A 38 16.13 1.09 5.90
C THR A 38 17.25 1.59 6.79
N MET A 39 17.90 2.70 6.42
CA MET A 39 18.93 3.31 7.26
C MET A 39 18.36 3.77 8.61
N GLN A 40 17.23 4.48 8.61
CA GLN A 40 16.59 4.99 9.84
C GLN A 40 16.02 3.87 10.72
N SER A 41 15.55 2.77 10.13
CA SER A 41 15.13 1.58 10.89
C SER A 41 16.31 0.91 11.61
N ASN A 42 17.50 0.98 11.04
CA ASN A 42 18.69 0.37 11.62
C ASN A 42 19.40 1.25 12.67
N ALA A 43 19.42 2.58 12.48
CA ALA A 43 20.11 3.49 13.38
C ALA A 43 19.75 4.96 13.15
N SER A 44 19.87 5.77 14.20
CA SER A 44 19.84 7.23 14.14
C SER A 44 21.13 7.81 14.74
N ALA A 45 21.33 9.10 14.58
CA ALA A 45 22.52 9.78 15.11
C ALA A 45 22.59 9.72 16.64
N LEU A 46 21.44 9.74 17.32
CA LEU A 46 21.33 9.62 18.78
C LEU A 46 21.40 8.18 19.28
N TYR A 47 20.99 7.23 18.43
CA TYR A 47 21.06 5.79 18.72
C TYR A 47 21.88 5.07 17.63
N PRO A 48 23.22 5.29 17.59
CA PRO A 48 24.05 4.76 16.52
C PRO A 48 24.21 3.24 16.61
N GLY A 49 23.62 2.55 15.66
CA GLY A 49 23.63 1.09 15.52
C GLY A 49 22.35 0.41 16.00
N ILE A 50 21.99 -0.67 15.32
CA ILE A 50 20.73 -1.44 15.52
C ILE A 50 20.46 -1.71 17.00
N ARG A 51 21.46 -2.23 17.72
CA ARG A 51 21.31 -2.58 19.16
C ARG A 51 20.90 -1.37 20.01
N LYS A 52 21.50 -0.19 19.80
CA LYS A 52 21.20 0.98 20.62
C LYS A 52 19.81 1.51 20.35
N GLN A 53 19.39 1.52 19.09
CA GLN A 53 18.05 1.96 18.70
C GLN A 53 16.99 1.00 19.23
N THR A 54 17.18 -0.32 19.07
CA THR A 54 16.28 -1.32 19.66
C THR A 54 16.17 -1.14 21.17
N MET A 55 17.31 -0.99 21.89
CA MET A 55 17.28 -0.75 23.33
C MET A 55 16.58 0.56 23.74
N ALA A 56 16.53 1.57 22.89
CA ALA A 56 15.77 2.79 23.17
C ALA A 56 14.25 2.51 23.07
N LEU A 57 13.82 1.74 22.07
CA LEU A 57 12.43 1.31 21.92
C LEU A 57 12.00 0.31 23.01
N ASP A 58 12.86 -0.64 23.38
CA ASP A 58 12.61 -1.58 24.48
C ASP A 58 12.32 -0.86 25.81
N LYS A 59 13.00 0.26 26.08
CA LYS A 59 12.76 1.12 27.25
C LYS A 59 11.41 1.84 27.24
N LEU A 60 10.74 1.83 26.11
CA LEU A 60 9.35 2.29 25.95
C LEU A 60 8.36 1.12 26.02
N TYR A 61 8.68 0.07 26.80
CA TYR A 61 7.85 -1.13 26.93
C TYR A 61 7.59 -1.81 25.59
N ASP A 62 8.68 -1.99 24.81
CA ASP A 62 8.68 -2.65 23.52
C ASP A 62 7.87 -1.91 22.45
N ALA A 63 8.02 -0.58 22.39
CA ALA A 63 7.39 0.23 21.36
C ALA A 63 7.88 -0.19 19.97
N GLN A 64 6.96 -0.32 19.04
CA GLN A 64 7.25 -0.72 17.67
C GLN A 64 7.29 0.52 16.77
N LEU A 65 8.36 0.67 16.01
CA LEU A 65 8.53 1.75 15.03
C LEU A 65 8.72 1.17 13.64
N ASP A 66 7.74 1.43 12.77
CA ASP A 66 7.79 1.07 11.36
C ASP A 66 8.13 2.30 10.52
N ILE A 67 9.13 2.18 9.64
CA ILE A 67 9.57 3.24 8.72
C ILE A 67 9.62 2.65 7.32
N PHE A 68 8.75 3.12 6.43
CA PHE A 68 8.67 2.61 5.06
C PHE A 68 8.01 3.61 4.10
N PRO A 69 8.38 3.62 2.82
CA PRO A 69 7.63 4.29 1.77
C PRO A 69 6.52 3.39 1.25
N GLU A 70 5.35 3.95 0.97
CA GLU A 70 4.25 3.26 0.29
C GLU A 70 3.76 4.08 -0.90
N VAL A 71 3.41 3.41 -2.00
CA VAL A 71 2.95 4.07 -3.23
C VAL A 71 1.44 4.21 -3.24
N TYR A 72 0.97 5.45 -3.40
CA TYR A 72 -0.43 5.81 -3.56
C TYR A 72 -0.62 6.49 -4.93
N GLY A 73 -0.88 5.69 -5.97
CA GLY A 73 -0.99 6.20 -7.34
C GLY A 73 0.30 6.90 -7.79
N ASN A 74 0.23 8.20 -8.10
CA ASN A 74 1.38 9.00 -8.54
C ASN A 74 2.23 9.61 -7.41
N GLN A 75 2.00 9.19 -6.16
CA GLN A 75 2.72 9.70 -4.99
C GLN A 75 3.35 8.56 -4.18
N ILE A 76 4.43 8.89 -3.48
CA ILE A 76 5.03 8.10 -2.39
C ILE A 76 4.60 8.75 -1.09
N ILE A 77 4.13 7.96 -0.14
CA ILE A 77 3.95 8.39 1.24
C ILE A 77 5.05 7.75 2.07
N MET A 78 5.99 8.57 2.54
CA MET A 78 6.96 8.12 3.54
C MET A 78 6.25 8.08 4.88
N GLN A 79 6.22 6.91 5.49
CA GLN A 79 5.48 6.61 6.71
C GLN A 79 6.45 6.33 7.85
N TYR A 80 6.24 7.01 8.96
CA TYR A 80 6.85 6.76 10.26
C TYR A 80 5.72 6.47 11.21
N VAL A 81 5.56 5.24 11.65
CA VAL A 81 4.44 4.83 12.51
C VAL A 81 4.99 4.17 13.77
N MET A 82 4.66 4.71 14.92
CA MET A 82 5.02 4.14 16.22
C MET A 82 3.76 3.66 16.94
N ASN A 83 3.78 2.40 17.32
CA ASN A 83 2.79 1.80 18.21
C ASN A 83 3.42 1.54 19.57
N PHE A 84 2.75 1.93 20.64
CA PHE A 84 3.28 1.86 22.01
C PHE A 84 2.16 1.66 23.04
N VAL A 85 2.51 1.16 24.23
CA VAL A 85 1.54 0.97 25.30
C VAL A 85 1.05 2.33 25.80
N GLU A 86 -0.25 2.46 26.04
CA GLU A 86 -0.81 3.69 26.62
C GLU A 86 -0.20 4.02 27.97
N PRO A 87 0.22 5.28 28.22
CA PRO A 87 0.86 5.63 29.49
C PRO A 87 0.04 5.28 30.73
N ASN A 88 -1.28 5.35 30.68
CA ASN A 88 -2.15 5.01 31.80
C ASN A 88 -2.21 3.49 32.11
N GLN A 89 -1.64 2.64 31.26
CA GLN A 89 -1.52 1.21 31.49
C GLN A 89 -0.25 0.84 32.25
N ILE A 90 0.67 1.78 32.41
CA ILE A 90 1.99 1.56 33.02
C ILE A 90 2.09 2.34 34.33
N LEU A 91 2.60 1.67 35.38
CA LEU A 91 2.75 2.30 36.70
C LEU A 91 4.06 3.09 36.86
N ASP A 92 4.83 3.29 35.79
CA ASP A 92 6.05 4.08 35.77
C ASP A 92 5.71 5.56 35.49
N PRO A 93 5.90 6.49 36.45
CA PRO A 93 5.58 7.91 36.24
C PRO A 93 6.47 8.59 35.21
N ASP A 94 7.63 8.01 34.89
CA ASP A 94 8.55 8.51 33.86
C ASP A 94 8.14 8.06 32.46
N TYR A 95 7.17 7.16 32.35
CA TYR A 95 6.61 6.73 31.06
C TYR A 95 5.37 7.57 30.73
N ASN A 96 5.49 8.43 29.75
CA ASN A 96 4.45 9.35 29.31
C ASN A 96 4.55 9.63 27.81
N TYR A 97 3.56 10.29 27.20
CA TYR A 97 3.57 10.63 25.79
C TYR A 97 4.80 11.44 25.37
N GLN A 98 5.25 12.38 26.21
CA GLN A 98 6.44 13.20 25.90
C GLN A 98 7.65 12.31 25.64
N LYS A 99 7.95 11.37 26.53
CA LYS A 99 9.11 10.47 26.39
C LYS A 99 9.05 9.62 25.12
N VAL A 100 7.85 9.16 24.75
CA VAL A 100 7.63 8.40 23.51
C VAL A 100 7.86 9.28 22.29
N ILE A 101 7.29 10.47 22.27
CA ILE A 101 7.39 11.43 21.17
C ILE A 101 8.83 11.95 21.03
N ASP A 102 9.54 12.19 22.13
CA ASP A 102 10.95 12.56 22.12
C ASP A 102 11.79 11.53 21.35
N ILE A 103 11.66 10.25 21.69
CA ILE A 103 12.40 9.16 21.02
C ILE A 103 11.96 9.00 19.56
N PHE A 104 10.68 9.14 19.28
CA PHE A 104 10.13 9.06 17.92
C PHE A 104 10.77 10.13 17.01
N PHE A 105 10.81 11.38 17.44
CA PHE A 105 11.44 12.46 16.67
C PHE A 105 12.97 12.43 16.72
N ASP A 106 13.57 11.93 17.79
CA ASP A 106 15.02 11.68 17.83
C ASP A 106 15.47 10.76 16.68
N ILE A 107 14.66 9.77 16.33
CA ILE A 107 14.93 8.86 15.22
C ILE A 107 14.61 9.51 13.87
N ILE A 108 13.46 10.17 13.74
CA ILE A 108 13.00 10.75 12.46
C ILE A 108 13.92 11.92 12.03
N ASP A 109 14.20 12.84 12.94
CA ASP A 109 14.88 14.10 12.60
C ASP A 109 16.40 13.98 12.56
N ASN A 110 16.95 12.92 13.14
CA ASN A 110 18.39 12.73 13.27
C ASN A 110 18.87 11.43 12.60
N PRO A 111 18.66 11.24 11.28
CA PRO A 111 19.15 10.04 10.60
C PRO A 111 20.68 9.96 10.68
N LEU A 112 21.21 8.77 10.92
CA LEU A 112 22.63 8.52 10.82
C LEU A 112 23.00 8.31 9.34
N LEU A 113 23.48 9.37 8.70
CA LEU A 113 23.83 9.36 7.27
C LEU A 113 25.35 9.17 7.09
N ASP A 114 25.85 7.97 7.38
CA ASP A 114 27.24 7.60 7.14
C ASP A 114 27.41 6.48 6.11
N LYS A 115 28.62 6.36 5.58
CA LYS A 115 28.92 5.37 4.51
C LYS A 115 28.76 3.92 4.97
N THR A 116 29.01 3.61 6.25
CA THR A 116 28.96 2.25 6.78
C THR A 116 27.52 1.78 6.88
N LEU A 117 26.67 2.62 7.47
CA LEU A 117 25.25 2.31 7.59
C LEU A 117 24.56 2.26 6.22
N MET A 118 24.90 3.20 5.33
CA MET A 118 24.36 3.20 3.98
C MET A 118 24.74 1.91 3.22
N LYS A 119 26.01 1.46 3.32
CA LYS A 119 26.44 0.22 2.67
C LYS A 119 25.76 -1.01 3.25
N LEU A 120 25.52 -1.02 4.56
CA LEU A 120 24.73 -2.07 5.21
C LEU A 120 23.29 -2.09 4.65
N ALA A 121 22.62 -0.95 4.60
CA ALA A 121 21.25 -0.83 4.09
C ALA A 121 21.17 -1.21 2.60
N GLN A 122 22.13 -0.78 1.77
CA GLN A 122 22.20 -1.18 0.35
C GLN A 122 22.32 -2.70 0.20
N ASN A 123 23.17 -3.36 1.00
CA ASN A 123 23.32 -4.81 0.94
C ASN A 123 22.03 -5.53 1.39
N GLN A 124 21.41 -5.10 2.49
CA GLN A 124 20.12 -5.64 2.96
C GLN A 124 19.04 -5.54 1.88
N LEU A 125 18.88 -4.36 1.29
CA LEU A 125 17.88 -4.13 0.25
C LEU A 125 18.17 -4.90 -1.05
N LYS A 126 19.44 -5.10 -1.39
CA LYS A 126 19.82 -5.93 -2.52
C LYS A 126 19.43 -7.39 -2.30
N GLU A 127 19.76 -7.95 -1.15
CA GLU A 127 19.38 -9.32 -0.78
C GLU A 127 17.87 -9.49 -0.73
N GLU A 128 17.16 -8.51 -0.18
CA GLU A 128 15.69 -8.50 -0.15
C GLU A 128 15.09 -8.44 -1.57
N TYR A 129 15.60 -7.55 -2.43
CA TYR A 129 15.19 -7.42 -3.81
C TYR A 129 15.40 -8.72 -4.60
N GLU A 130 16.59 -9.33 -4.50
CA GLU A 130 16.91 -10.58 -5.17
C GLU A 130 15.98 -11.71 -4.68
N SER A 131 15.87 -11.88 -3.36
CA SER A 131 15.00 -12.89 -2.74
C SER A 131 13.52 -12.72 -3.09
N PHE A 132 13.03 -11.47 -3.14
CA PHE A 132 11.65 -11.18 -3.47
C PHE A 132 11.32 -11.55 -4.92
N TYR A 133 12.21 -11.23 -5.86
CA TYR A 133 12.00 -11.50 -7.29
C TYR A 133 12.48 -12.89 -7.74
N ASP A 134 13.09 -13.70 -6.87
CA ASP A 134 13.27 -15.13 -7.09
C ASP A 134 11.93 -15.90 -7.07
N ILE A 135 10.89 -15.31 -6.48
CA ILE A 135 9.54 -15.85 -6.52
C ILE A 135 8.89 -15.50 -7.88
N PRO A 136 8.49 -16.52 -8.69
CA PRO A 136 8.01 -16.29 -10.06
C PRO A 136 6.80 -15.34 -10.16
N ALA A 137 5.89 -15.38 -9.20
CA ALA A 137 4.73 -14.48 -9.18
C ALA A 137 5.14 -13.01 -9.00
N ASN A 138 6.12 -12.73 -8.11
CA ASN A 138 6.62 -11.39 -7.88
C ASN A 138 7.41 -10.86 -9.08
N LEU A 139 8.22 -11.73 -9.73
CA LEU A 139 8.92 -11.39 -10.96
C LEU A 139 7.93 -11.07 -12.08
N ALA A 140 6.90 -11.90 -12.26
CA ALA A 140 5.87 -11.67 -13.26
C ALA A 140 5.12 -10.36 -13.04
N TYR A 141 4.77 -10.05 -11.79
CA TYR A 141 4.13 -8.79 -11.43
C TYR A 141 5.03 -7.56 -11.71
N LYS A 142 6.31 -7.65 -11.38
CA LYS A 142 7.29 -6.59 -11.71
C LYS A 142 7.35 -6.35 -13.22
N GLU A 143 7.56 -7.40 -14.00
CA GLU A 143 7.68 -7.28 -15.46
C GLU A 143 6.37 -6.84 -16.12
N PHE A 144 5.24 -7.26 -15.58
CA PHE A 144 3.93 -6.75 -15.97
C PHE A 144 3.82 -5.24 -15.72
N LEU A 145 4.16 -4.72 -14.54
CA LEU A 145 4.09 -3.29 -14.23
C LEU A 145 5.06 -2.47 -15.09
N GLU A 146 6.26 -2.96 -15.35
CA GLU A 146 7.22 -2.29 -16.25
C GLU A 146 6.66 -2.17 -17.67
N SER A 147 5.95 -3.19 -18.13
CA SER A 147 5.27 -3.22 -19.42
C SER A 147 4.01 -2.35 -19.42
N TRP A 148 3.19 -2.42 -18.37
CA TRP A 148 1.99 -1.60 -18.20
C TRP A 148 2.31 -0.10 -18.27
N TYR A 149 3.38 0.32 -17.59
CA TYR A 149 3.83 1.70 -17.54
C TYR A 149 4.89 2.05 -18.60
N ARG A 150 5.01 1.30 -19.72
CA ARG A 150 6.02 1.57 -20.76
C ARG A 150 5.99 2.98 -21.34
N GLN A 151 4.80 3.62 -21.36
CA GLN A 151 4.62 5.01 -21.77
C GLN A 151 4.79 6.02 -20.62
N GLN A 152 4.87 5.55 -19.39
CA GLN A 152 5.02 6.32 -18.15
C GLN A 152 6.03 5.61 -17.22
N PRO A 153 7.28 5.42 -17.67
CA PRO A 153 8.24 4.51 -17.02
C PRO A 153 8.59 4.90 -15.57
N GLN A 154 8.32 6.15 -15.18
CA GLN A 154 8.50 6.60 -13.79
C GLN A 154 7.60 5.85 -12.79
N TYR A 155 6.50 5.24 -13.24
CA TYR A 155 5.55 4.49 -12.41
C TYR A 155 5.75 2.97 -12.46
N GLY A 156 6.68 2.47 -13.28
CA GLY A 156 6.88 1.03 -13.50
C GLY A 156 7.53 0.27 -12.33
N SER A 157 8.04 0.96 -11.30
CA SER A 157 8.53 0.32 -10.07
C SER A 157 7.73 0.88 -8.90
N GLN A 158 7.02 -0.01 -8.19
CA GLN A 158 6.10 0.41 -7.12
C GLN A 158 6.45 -0.18 -5.75
N LEU A 159 7.57 -0.93 -5.63
CA LEU A 159 7.96 -1.55 -4.37
C LEU A 159 9.32 -1.05 -3.88
N PHE A 160 10.38 -1.24 -4.65
CA PHE A 160 11.76 -0.90 -4.24
C PHE A 160 12.31 0.36 -4.94
N GLY A 161 11.64 0.84 -6.00
CA GLY A 161 12.22 1.81 -6.91
C GLY A 161 13.22 1.18 -7.89
N SER A 162 14.17 1.96 -8.39
CA SER A 162 15.24 1.49 -9.27
C SER A 162 16.36 0.86 -8.46
N ILE A 163 16.67 -0.41 -8.72
CA ILE A 163 17.80 -1.09 -8.07
C ILE A 163 19.13 -0.41 -8.42
N GLU A 164 19.25 0.11 -9.63
CA GLU A 164 20.44 0.85 -10.07
C GLU A 164 20.61 2.16 -9.28
N ASP A 165 19.53 2.93 -9.08
CA ASP A 165 19.56 4.14 -8.26
C ASP A 165 19.90 3.82 -6.81
N LEU A 166 19.38 2.70 -6.27
CA LEU A 166 19.63 2.24 -4.90
C LEU A 166 21.11 1.86 -4.70
N GLU A 167 21.69 1.07 -5.61
CA GLU A 167 23.08 0.62 -5.53
C GLU A 167 24.10 1.76 -5.73
N ASN A 168 23.78 2.74 -6.58
CA ASN A 168 24.65 3.86 -6.93
C ASN A 168 24.44 5.10 -6.04
N ALA A 169 23.44 5.10 -5.15
CA ALA A 169 23.17 6.22 -4.25
C ALA A 169 24.39 6.53 -3.37
N THR A 170 24.64 7.82 -3.17
CA THR A 170 25.70 8.33 -2.29
C THR A 170 25.10 8.88 -1.00
N VAL A 171 25.94 9.08 0.03
CA VAL A 171 25.51 9.76 1.27
C VAL A 171 24.99 11.16 0.96
N GLU A 172 25.55 11.86 -0.01
CA GLU A 172 25.11 13.18 -0.44
C GLU A 172 23.71 13.13 -1.08
N ASP A 173 23.42 12.10 -1.92
CA ASP A 173 22.09 11.91 -2.50
C ASP A 173 21.03 11.70 -1.40
N ILE A 174 21.32 10.87 -0.41
CA ILE A 174 20.41 10.61 0.71
C ILE A 174 20.24 11.87 1.58
N GLN A 175 21.32 12.60 1.86
CA GLN A 175 21.23 13.87 2.62
C GLN A 175 20.36 14.89 1.89
N ASN A 176 20.55 15.03 0.58
CA ASN A 176 19.75 15.94 -0.24
C ASN A 176 18.29 15.51 -0.28
N PHE A 177 18.04 14.22 -0.48
CA PHE A 177 16.69 13.65 -0.46
C PHE A 177 15.99 13.88 0.88
N PHE A 178 16.66 13.63 2.00
CA PHE A 178 16.13 13.88 3.34
C PHE A 178 15.77 15.35 3.54
N ASN A 179 16.67 16.27 3.15
CA ASN A 179 16.43 17.70 3.27
C ASN A 179 15.24 18.18 2.42
N GLU A 180 15.04 17.64 1.23
CA GLU A 180 13.88 17.96 0.40
C GLU A 180 12.60 17.28 0.92
N MET A 181 12.70 16.06 1.41
CA MET A 181 11.58 15.35 2.02
C MET A 181 11.01 16.10 3.23
N LYS A 182 11.85 16.72 4.06
CA LYS A 182 11.39 17.54 5.20
C LYS A 182 10.55 18.74 4.76
N LYS A 183 10.69 19.22 3.54
CA LYS A 183 9.89 20.32 2.97
C LYS A 183 8.61 19.82 2.29
N ALA A 184 8.38 18.52 2.27
CA ALA A 184 7.21 17.94 1.63
C ALA A 184 5.93 18.20 2.45
N PRO A 185 4.74 18.17 1.82
CA PRO A 185 3.48 18.16 2.55
C PRO A 185 3.43 17.00 3.54
N SER A 186 3.10 17.29 4.79
CA SER A 186 3.13 16.31 5.88
C SER A 186 1.90 16.41 6.77
N ILE A 187 1.55 15.29 7.41
CA ILE A 187 0.48 15.19 8.40
C ILE A 187 0.90 14.20 9.49
N CYS A 188 0.55 14.48 10.73
CA CYS A 188 0.61 13.52 11.82
C CYS A 188 -0.79 13.04 12.16
N LEU A 189 -0.95 11.72 12.20
CA LEU A 189 -2.19 11.03 12.51
C LEU A 189 -1.95 10.09 13.69
N GLY A 190 -2.95 9.86 14.50
CA GLY A 190 -2.79 8.94 15.62
C GLY A 190 -4.09 8.64 16.35
N GLN A 191 -3.96 7.77 17.33
CA GLN A 191 -5.01 7.40 18.26
C GLN A 191 -4.43 7.25 19.66
N ALA A 192 -5.13 7.85 20.63
CA ALA A 192 -4.74 7.82 22.03
C ALA A 192 -5.94 7.94 22.96
N ILE A 193 -5.74 7.54 24.21
CA ILE A 193 -6.74 7.77 25.29
C ILE A 193 -6.79 9.26 25.63
N ASP A 194 -5.66 9.96 25.56
CA ASP A 194 -5.59 11.42 25.76
C ASP A 194 -5.04 12.12 24.51
N PRO A 195 -5.91 12.40 23.51
CA PRO A 195 -5.48 13.00 22.24
C PRO A 195 -4.96 14.45 22.41
N ASP A 196 -5.47 15.19 23.39
CA ASP A 196 -5.06 16.57 23.64
C ASP A 196 -3.59 16.59 24.14
N ALA A 197 -3.28 15.77 25.14
CA ALA A 197 -1.92 15.63 25.66
C ALA A 197 -0.93 15.18 24.57
N MET A 198 -1.32 14.19 23.74
CA MET A 198 -0.47 13.74 22.63
C MET A 198 -0.25 14.87 21.61
N THR A 199 -1.29 15.61 21.26
CA THR A 199 -1.20 16.75 20.32
C THR A 199 -0.29 17.85 20.84
N ASP A 200 -0.41 18.19 22.12
CA ASP A 200 0.41 19.24 22.76
C ASP A 200 1.91 18.89 22.73
N TYR A 201 2.26 17.62 22.90
CA TYR A 201 3.66 17.17 22.79
C TYR A 201 4.15 17.07 21.33
N LEU A 202 3.28 16.75 20.37
CA LEU A 202 3.65 16.67 18.95
C LEU A 202 3.90 18.03 18.31
N GLN A 203 3.13 19.05 18.67
CA GLN A 203 3.14 20.36 18.02
C GLN A 203 4.52 21.04 17.99
N PRO A 204 5.32 21.07 19.08
CA PRO A 204 6.65 21.67 19.08
C PRO A 204 7.61 20.98 18.09
N TYR A 205 7.56 19.65 17.98
CA TYR A 205 8.43 18.90 17.07
C TYR A 205 8.10 19.18 15.61
N LEU A 206 6.82 19.22 15.24
CA LEU A 206 6.42 19.53 13.87
C LEU A 206 6.88 20.93 13.45
N THR A 207 6.73 21.90 14.33
CA THR A 207 7.20 23.26 14.09
C THR A 207 8.73 23.31 13.96
N ALA A 208 9.47 22.66 14.85
CA ALA A 208 10.93 22.63 14.83
C ALA A 208 11.49 21.86 13.63
N ALA A 209 10.85 20.76 13.22
CA ALA A 209 11.26 19.97 12.08
C ALA A 209 10.96 20.62 10.73
N GLY A 210 10.16 21.69 10.71
CA GLY A 210 9.73 22.36 9.48
C GLY A 210 8.64 21.63 8.72
N PHE A 211 7.90 20.73 9.38
CA PHE A 211 6.72 20.02 8.83
C PHE A 211 5.48 20.94 8.80
N GLU A 212 5.65 22.17 8.34
CA GLU A 212 4.57 23.16 8.31
C GLU A 212 3.77 23.15 7.01
N LYS A 213 4.23 22.43 6.00
CA LYS A 213 3.58 22.45 4.70
C LYS A 213 2.26 21.67 4.73
N GLU A 214 1.18 22.37 4.45
CA GLU A 214 -0.17 21.83 4.47
C GLU A 214 -0.30 20.57 3.59
N PHE A 215 -0.89 19.52 4.14
CA PHE A 215 -1.19 18.27 3.45
C PHE A 215 -2.46 18.42 2.61
N LYS A 216 -2.35 19.22 1.52
CA LYS A 216 -3.49 19.47 0.62
C LYS A 216 -3.85 18.21 -0.16
N VAL A 217 -5.15 18.07 -0.40
CA VAL A 217 -5.66 17.04 -1.32
C VAL A 217 -5.05 17.22 -2.70
N THR A 218 -4.65 16.12 -3.33
CA THR A 218 -4.13 16.10 -4.70
C THR A 218 -4.74 14.95 -5.46
N ASP A 219 -4.74 15.04 -6.78
CA ASP A 219 -5.12 13.91 -7.61
C ASP A 219 -4.01 12.84 -7.56
N LEU A 220 -4.37 11.65 -7.07
CA LEU A 220 -3.47 10.51 -6.95
C LEU A 220 -3.51 9.59 -8.17
N VAL A 221 -4.46 9.81 -9.07
CA VAL A 221 -4.77 8.85 -10.12
C VAL A 221 -3.72 8.86 -11.21
N ILE A 222 -3.26 7.68 -11.61
CA ILE A 222 -2.54 7.41 -12.85
C ILE A 222 -3.54 6.88 -13.85
N GLU A 223 -3.70 7.58 -14.98
CA GLU A 223 -4.58 7.11 -16.07
C GLU A 223 -3.99 5.89 -16.77
N ALA A 224 -4.81 4.88 -16.99
CA ALA A 224 -4.46 3.82 -17.92
C ALA A 224 -4.38 4.36 -19.33
N LYS A 225 -3.31 4.00 -20.07
CA LYS A 225 -3.18 4.31 -21.51
C LYS A 225 -3.64 3.10 -22.30
N GLU A 226 -4.61 3.29 -23.19
CA GLU A 226 -5.06 2.22 -24.07
C GLU A 226 -3.97 1.95 -25.14
N ASP A 227 -3.24 0.87 -24.92
CA ASP A 227 -2.15 0.40 -25.77
C ASP A 227 -1.99 -1.11 -25.56
N PRO A 228 -2.87 -1.92 -26.22
CA PRO A 228 -2.90 -3.37 -25.98
C PRO A 228 -1.59 -4.07 -26.32
N ILE A 229 -1.10 -4.88 -25.40
CA ILE A 229 0.13 -5.65 -25.57
C ILE A 229 -0.04 -7.09 -25.04
N GLU A 230 0.65 -8.00 -25.69
CA GLU A 230 0.86 -9.36 -25.20
C GLU A 230 2.36 -9.62 -25.06
N LYS A 231 2.76 -10.11 -23.89
CA LYS A 231 4.17 -10.42 -23.58
C LYS A 231 4.26 -11.83 -23.02
N VAL A 232 5.17 -12.61 -23.62
CA VAL A 232 5.51 -13.96 -23.16
C VAL A 232 6.97 -13.95 -22.75
N ALA A 233 7.27 -14.27 -21.50
CA ALA A 233 8.62 -14.36 -20.97
C ALA A 233 8.93 -15.81 -20.57
N PRO A 234 10.10 -16.38 -21.02
CA PRO A 234 10.48 -17.72 -20.62
C PRO A 234 11.00 -17.75 -19.18
N HIS A 235 10.58 -18.75 -18.41
CA HIS A 235 11.06 -18.96 -17.05
C HIS A 235 11.22 -20.46 -16.73
N ARG A 236 12.16 -20.80 -15.84
CA ARG A 236 12.49 -22.19 -15.49
C ARG A 236 11.60 -22.78 -14.39
N SER A 237 10.68 -22.01 -13.80
CA SER A 237 9.75 -22.52 -12.79
C SER A 237 8.88 -23.66 -13.35
N LEU A 238 8.40 -24.54 -12.47
CA LEU A 238 7.47 -25.60 -12.83
C LEU A 238 6.08 -25.04 -13.21
N GLN A 239 5.70 -23.96 -12.55
CA GLN A 239 4.43 -23.26 -12.81
C GLN A 239 4.66 -22.03 -13.66
N GLY A 240 3.74 -21.74 -14.56
CA GLY A 240 3.64 -20.46 -15.23
C GLY A 240 2.87 -19.43 -14.41
N GLN A 241 3.01 -18.17 -14.80
CA GLN A 241 2.20 -17.07 -14.26
C GLN A 241 1.43 -16.42 -15.39
N ILE A 242 0.14 -16.16 -15.18
CA ILE A 242 -0.70 -15.38 -16.09
C ILE A 242 -1.17 -14.12 -15.38
N LEU A 243 -1.00 -12.96 -16.03
CA LEU A 243 -1.47 -11.68 -15.57
C LEU A 243 -2.24 -11.00 -16.69
N ILE A 244 -3.49 -10.66 -16.45
CA ILE A 244 -4.35 -9.95 -17.41
C ILE A 244 -4.78 -8.63 -16.80
N GLY A 245 -4.31 -7.53 -17.37
CA GLY A 245 -4.58 -6.17 -16.95
C GLY A 245 -5.66 -5.49 -17.81
N TYR A 246 -6.65 -4.95 -17.13
CA TYR A 246 -7.69 -4.13 -17.72
C TYR A 246 -7.52 -2.69 -17.27
N GLY A 247 -7.49 -1.76 -18.22
CA GLY A 247 -7.54 -0.34 -17.95
C GLY A 247 -8.97 0.19 -17.86
N TYR A 248 -9.13 1.34 -17.21
CA TYR A 248 -10.39 2.09 -17.23
C TYR A 248 -10.12 3.59 -17.05
N GLY A 249 -11.08 4.42 -17.52
CA GLY A 249 -10.91 5.87 -17.55
C GLY A 249 -11.09 6.56 -16.21
N GLN A 250 -10.58 7.80 -16.08
CA GLN A 250 -10.73 8.64 -14.89
C GLN A 250 -12.15 9.16 -14.65
N LYS A 251 -12.95 9.33 -15.70
CA LYS A 251 -14.27 9.99 -15.63
C LYS A 251 -15.39 9.06 -15.12
N LEU A 252 -15.05 8.10 -14.25
CA LEU A 252 -16.06 7.30 -13.57
C LEU A 252 -16.70 8.11 -12.45
N GLU A 253 -18.01 7.90 -12.27
CA GLU A 253 -18.70 8.39 -11.10
C GLU A 253 -17.98 7.84 -9.84
N ARG A 254 -17.87 8.70 -8.82
CA ARG A 254 -17.02 8.45 -7.66
C ARG A 254 -17.30 7.11 -6.96
N ARG A 255 -18.58 6.78 -6.74
CA ARG A 255 -19.00 5.55 -6.07
C ARG A 255 -18.64 4.34 -6.90
N LEU A 256 -18.83 4.44 -8.21
CA LEU A 256 -18.48 3.40 -9.15
C LEU A 256 -16.97 3.16 -9.18
N ARG A 257 -16.17 4.22 -9.19
CA ARG A 257 -14.71 4.10 -9.12
C ARG A 257 -14.22 3.47 -7.81
N GLN A 258 -14.88 3.78 -6.69
CA GLN A 258 -14.44 3.30 -5.37
C GLN A 258 -14.84 1.84 -5.09
N PHE A 259 -16.00 1.42 -5.55
CA PHE A 259 -16.58 0.12 -5.22
C PHE A 259 -16.69 -0.82 -6.41
N GLY A 260 -16.74 -0.33 -7.65
CA GLY A 260 -16.97 -1.16 -8.83
C GLY A 260 -15.92 -2.24 -9.00
N GLY A 261 -14.64 -1.86 -8.99
CA GLY A 261 -13.53 -2.79 -9.09
C GLY A 261 -13.40 -3.69 -7.86
N LEU A 262 -13.66 -3.15 -6.66
CA LEU A 262 -13.68 -3.93 -5.42
C LEU A 262 -14.73 -5.04 -5.45
N PHE A 263 -15.96 -4.73 -5.87
CA PHE A 263 -17.01 -5.75 -6.01
C PHE A 263 -16.69 -6.76 -7.11
N LEU A 264 -16.20 -6.29 -8.25
CA LEU A 264 -15.81 -7.18 -9.34
C LEU A 264 -14.67 -8.12 -8.94
N SER A 265 -13.66 -7.63 -8.19
CA SER A 265 -12.58 -8.49 -7.71
C SER A 265 -13.07 -9.57 -6.76
N HIS A 266 -13.96 -9.23 -5.84
CA HIS A 266 -14.57 -10.23 -4.93
C HIS A 266 -15.51 -11.19 -5.64
N TYR A 267 -16.29 -10.72 -6.62
CA TYR A 267 -17.15 -11.58 -7.43
C TYR A 267 -16.34 -12.60 -8.24
N LEU A 268 -15.21 -12.15 -8.82
CA LEU A 268 -14.37 -13.01 -9.66
C LEU A 268 -13.47 -13.94 -8.85
N ALA A 269 -12.82 -13.44 -7.79
CA ALA A 269 -11.75 -14.17 -7.09
C ALA A 269 -11.65 -13.83 -5.58
N GLY A 270 -12.77 -13.54 -4.91
CA GLY A 270 -12.78 -13.12 -3.51
C GLY A 270 -12.63 -14.26 -2.49
N ASP A 271 -13.18 -15.41 -2.78
CA ASP A 271 -13.12 -16.61 -1.94
C ASP A 271 -13.34 -17.89 -2.76
N GLU A 272 -13.44 -19.04 -2.07
CA GLU A 272 -13.63 -20.35 -2.69
C GLU A 272 -14.97 -20.49 -3.45
N SER A 273 -15.95 -19.64 -3.19
CA SER A 273 -17.24 -19.63 -3.89
C SER A 273 -17.28 -18.65 -5.06
N SER A 274 -16.19 -17.92 -5.31
CA SER A 274 -16.10 -16.96 -6.40
C SER A 274 -15.98 -17.63 -7.77
N LYS A 275 -16.37 -16.90 -8.81
CA LYS A 275 -16.52 -17.44 -10.16
C LYS A 275 -15.23 -18.09 -10.69
N LEU A 276 -14.11 -17.36 -10.68
CA LEU A 276 -12.85 -17.88 -11.23
C LEU A 276 -12.23 -18.97 -10.37
N PHE A 277 -12.43 -18.93 -9.05
CA PHE A 277 -11.95 -19.98 -8.17
C PHE A 277 -12.60 -21.32 -8.55
N THR A 278 -13.93 -21.33 -8.71
CA THR A 278 -14.68 -22.52 -9.12
C THR A 278 -14.25 -23.01 -10.50
N GLU A 279 -14.25 -22.15 -11.53
CA GLU A 279 -13.99 -22.55 -12.91
C GLU A 279 -12.54 -22.95 -13.17
N VAL A 280 -11.56 -22.23 -12.59
CA VAL A 280 -10.13 -22.49 -12.88
C VAL A 280 -9.55 -23.54 -11.96
N ARG A 281 -9.88 -23.52 -10.67
CA ARG A 281 -9.30 -24.44 -9.69
C ARG A 281 -10.09 -25.76 -9.59
N GLU A 282 -11.39 -25.68 -9.42
CA GLU A 282 -12.20 -26.89 -9.17
C GLU A 282 -12.57 -27.64 -10.44
N GLU A 283 -13.03 -26.97 -11.49
CA GLU A 283 -13.46 -27.61 -12.72
C GLU A 283 -12.29 -27.96 -13.64
N LEU A 284 -11.38 -26.99 -13.88
CA LEU A 284 -10.23 -27.20 -14.78
C LEU A 284 -9.03 -27.85 -14.07
N GLY A 285 -8.89 -27.71 -12.75
CA GLY A 285 -7.74 -28.18 -11.98
C GLY A 285 -6.42 -27.57 -12.47
N ALA A 286 -6.47 -26.34 -12.98
CA ALA A 286 -5.36 -25.71 -13.69
C ALA A 286 -4.51 -24.79 -12.82
N ALA A 287 -5.03 -24.36 -11.66
CA ALA A 287 -4.37 -23.36 -10.82
C ALA A 287 -4.45 -23.72 -9.34
N TYR A 288 -3.48 -23.19 -8.57
CA TYR A 288 -3.49 -23.26 -7.11
C TYR A 288 -4.27 -22.09 -6.48
N GLY A 289 -4.40 -20.98 -7.20
CA GLY A 289 -5.18 -19.82 -6.80
C GLY A 289 -5.34 -18.85 -7.97
N VAL A 290 -6.41 -18.08 -7.94
CA VAL A 290 -6.69 -16.97 -8.85
C VAL A 290 -6.93 -15.74 -7.98
N GLU A 291 -6.36 -14.62 -8.35
CA GLU A 291 -6.52 -13.35 -7.67
C GLU A 291 -7.06 -12.30 -8.64
N ALA A 292 -7.92 -11.44 -8.16
CA ALA A 292 -8.37 -10.25 -8.87
C ALA A 292 -8.26 -9.05 -7.93
N VAL A 293 -7.60 -7.99 -8.38
CA VAL A 293 -7.32 -6.79 -7.58
C VAL A 293 -7.62 -5.54 -8.38
N ASP A 294 -8.32 -4.60 -7.76
CA ASP A 294 -8.50 -3.26 -8.31
C ASP A 294 -7.52 -2.27 -7.70
N TYR A 295 -6.51 -1.90 -8.47
CA TYR A 295 -5.59 -0.80 -8.15
C TYR A 295 -6.19 0.52 -8.62
N PHE A 296 -7.24 0.98 -7.95
CA PHE A 296 -8.08 2.09 -8.40
C PHE A 296 -7.34 3.44 -8.57
N ASN A 297 -6.26 3.70 -7.82
CA ASN A 297 -5.38 4.87 -8.05
C ASN A 297 -4.54 4.72 -9.33
N ASN A 298 -4.39 3.51 -9.83
CA ASN A 298 -3.59 3.17 -11.01
C ASN A 298 -4.44 2.93 -12.25
N SER A 299 -5.76 3.02 -12.11
CA SER A 299 -6.75 2.68 -13.16
C SER A 299 -6.49 1.28 -13.77
N LEU A 300 -6.06 0.34 -12.92
CA LEU A 300 -5.69 -1.02 -13.27
C LEU A 300 -6.55 -2.03 -12.50
N PHE A 301 -7.35 -2.79 -13.22
CA PHE A 301 -7.97 -4.01 -12.72
C PHE A 301 -7.15 -5.21 -13.21
N LEU A 302 -6.52 -5.92 -12.29
CA LEU A 302 -5.60 -7.02 -12.58
C LEU A 302 -6.19 -8.35 -12.15
N VAL A 303 -6.16 -9.34 -13.05
CA VAL A 303 -6.43 -10.75 -12.72
C VAL A 303 -5.14 -11.53 -12.91
N SER A 304 -4.74 -12.31 -11.91
CA SER A 304 -3.51 -13.09 -11.93
C SER A 304 -3.72 -14.51 -11.41
N SER A 305 -2.91 -15.44 -11.89
CA SER A 305 -2.95 -16.84 -11.45
C SER A 305 -1.60 -17.54 -11.67
N SER A 306 -1.26 -18.46 -10.75
CA SER A 306 -0.18 -19.43 -10.94
C SER A 306 -0.79 -20.71 -11.54
N ILE A 307 -0.30 -21.12 -12.70
CA ILE A 307 -0.94 -22.13 -13.55
C ILE A 307 0.02 -23.23 -14.02
N ASP A 308 -0.55 -24.39 -14.42
CA ASP A 308 0.17 -25.34 -15.26
C ASP A 308 0.43 -24.70 -16.64
N LYS A 309 1.72 -24.67 -17.05
CA LYS A 309 2.16 -24.07 -18.32
C LYS A 309 1.41 -24.59 -19.55
N ASN A 310 0.92 -25.83 -19.51
CA ASN A 310 0.18 -26.42 -20.62
C ASN A 310 -1.27 -25.93 -20.72
N LYS A 311 -1.78 -25.22 -19.69
CA LYS A 311 -3.18 -24.80 -19.60
C LYS A 311 -3.39 -23.29 -19.70
N TYR A 312 -2.34 -22.53 -20.04
CA TYR A 312 -2.43 -21.07 -20.04
C TYR A 312 -3.54 -20.53 -20.96
N SER A 313 -3.72 -21.10 -22.16
CA SER A 313 -4.76 -20.65 -23.12
C SER A 313 -6.18 -20.92 -22.62
N GLU A 314 -6.38 -22.02 -21.89
CA GLU A 314 -7.67 -22.37 -21.29
C GLU A 314 -7.98 -21.42 -20.13
N VAL A 315 -7.01 -21.16 -19.26
CA VAL A 315 -7.17 -20.24 -18.13
C VAL A 315 -7.37 -18.81 -18.61
N GLU A 316 -6.58 -18.35 -19.60
CA GLU A 316 -6.80 -17.05 -20.23
C GLU A 316 -8.23 -16.90 -20.73
N LYS A 317 -8.71 -17.91 -21.47
CA LYS A 317 -10.07 -17.90 -22.01
C LYS A 317 -11.12 -17.77 -20.91
N ILE A 318 -10.99 -18.54 -19.83
CA ILE A 318 -11.91 -18.48 -18.68
C ILE A 318 -11.89 -17.07 -18.05
N ILE A 319 -10.72 -16.50 -17.79
CA ILE A 319 -10.62 -15.15 -17.20
C ILE A 319 -11.28 -14.11 -18.11
N VAL A 320 -10.93 -14.13 -19.40
CA VAL A 320 -11.45 -13.16 -20.37
C VAL A 320 -12.96 -13.30 -20.56
N ASP A 321 -13.45 -14.53 -20.68
CA ASP A 321 -14.89 -14.80 -20.87
C ASP A 321 -15.68 -14.42 -19.59
N SER A 322 -15.15 -14.68 -18.40
CA SER A 322 -15.79 -14.27 -17.14
C SER A 322 -15.96 -12.75 -17.02
N VAL A 323 -14.94 -11.97 -17.41
CA VAL A 323 -15.07 -10.50 -17.45
C VAL A 323 -16.09 -10.06 -18.50
N LYS A 324 -16.09 -10.69 -19.70
CA LYS A 324 -17.05 -10.38 -20.77
C LYS A 324 -18.48 -10.73 -20.39
N GLU A 325 -18.71 -11.81 -19.65
CA GLU A 325 -20.04 -12.17 -19.16
C GLU A 325 -20.59 -11.07 -18.25
N VAL A 326 -19.78 -10.58 -17.29
CA VAL A 326 -20.18 -9.45 -16.44
C VAL A 326 -20.45 -8.18 -17.29
N GLN A 327 -19.61 -7.89 -18.27
CA GLN A 327 -19.81 -6.77 -19.21
C GLN A 327 -21.12 -6.92 -20.00
N ALA A 328 -21.52 -8.15 -20.34
CA ALA A 328 -22.78 -8.45 -21.00
C ALA A 328 -24.01 -8.42 -20.09
N GLY A 329 -23.79 -8.22 -18.78
CA GLY A 329 -24.86 -8.24 -17.77
C GLY A 329 -25.22 -9.64 -17.24
N ILE A 330 -24.38 -10.64 -17.51
CA ILE A 330 -24.56 -12.01 -17.01
C ILE A 330 -23.83 -12.11 -15.68
N VAL A 331 -24.58 -12.10 -14.59
CA VAL A 331 -24.08 -12.15 -13.21
C VAL A 331 -24.86 -13.19 -12.42
N ASP A 332 -24.14 -14.07 -11.74
CA ASP A 332 -24.72 -14.94 -10.73
C ASP A 332 -25.03 -14.14 -9.47
N GLN A 333 -26.31 -13.97 -9.16
CA GLN A 333 -26.77 -13.16 -8.04
C GLN A 333 -26.40 -13.78 -6.68
N GLU A 334 -26.28 -15.10 -6.58
CA GLU A 334 -25.89 -15.76 -5.34
C GLU A 334 -24.40 -15.47 -5.03
N VAL A 335 -23.52 -15.56 -6.03
CA VAL A 335 -22.09 -15.21 -5.90
C VAL A 335 -21.93 -13.72 -5.58
N PHE A 336 -22.71 -12.84 -6.23
CA PHE A 336 -22.68 -11.41 -5.94
C PHE A 336 -23.08 -11.11 -4.49
N GLU A 337 -24.16 -11.72 -3.98
CA GLU A 337 -24.60 -11.52 -2.61
C GLU A 337 -23.61 -12.11 -1.56
N LYS A 338 -22.92 -13.21 -1.89
CA LYS A 338 -21.82 -13.74 -1.06
C LYS A 338 -20.66 -12.74 -0.99
N SER A 339 -20.24 -12.20 -2.13
CA SER A 339 -19.18 -11.17 -2.23
C SER A 339 -19.55 -9.92 -1.40
N LYS A 340 -20.81 -9.49 -1.49
CA LYS A 340 -21.34 -8.36 -0.69
C LYS A 340 -21.26 -8.62 0.81
N LYS A 341 -21.63 -9.81 1.26
CA LYS A 341 -21.51 -10.23 2.67
C LYS A 341 -20.07 -10.26 3.14
N ALA A 342 -19.15 -10.78 2.31
CA ALA A 342 -17.72 -10.81 2.62
C ALA A 342 -17.14 -9.41 2.79
N LEU A 343 -17.42 -8.49 1.85
CA LEU A 343 -16.99 -7.09 1.91
C LEU A 343 -17.57 -6.37 3.13
N LYS A 344 -18.85 -6.58 3.44
CA LYS A 344 -19.48 -6.04 4.64
C LYS A 344 -18.76 -6.49 5.90
N ARG A 345 -18.42 -7.79 6.02
CA ARG A 345 -17.71 -8.34 7.17
C ARG A 345 -16.34 -7.70 7.34
N ILE A 346 -15.57 -7.51 6.25
CA ILE A 346 -14.26 -6.85 6.28
C ILE A 346 -14.38 -5.46 6.93
N TYR A 347 -15.36 -4.65 6.54
CA TYR A 347 -15.53 -3.31 7.10
C TYR A 347 -16.11 -3.30 8.52
N LEU A 348 -16.86 -4.32 8.93
CA LEU A 348 -17.33 -4.46 10.30
C LEU A 348 -16.21 -4.87 11.27
N GLU A 349 -15.26 -5.70 10.80
CA GLU A 349 -14.12 -6.17 11.59
C GLU A 349 -12.94 -5.18 11.58
N ALA A 350 -12.90 -4.25 10.61
CA ALA A 350 -11.81 -3.30 10.44
C ALA A 350 -11.51 -2.44 11.69
N PRO A 351 -12.52 -1.91 12.43
CA PRO A 351 -12.29 -1.12 13.64
C PRO A 351 -11.67 -1.92 14.81
N ASP A 352 -11.54 -3.25 14.69
CA ASP A 352 -10.89 -4.10 15.70
C ASP A 352 -9.36 -4.13 15.54
N ARG A 353 -8.84 -3.43 14.52
CA ARG A 353 -7.40 -3.38 14.20
C ARG A 353 -6.94 -1.93 14.14
N GLN A 354 -6.18 -1.50 15.15
CA GLN A 354 -5.71 -0.11 15.29
C GLN A 354 -4.92 0.37 14.04
N GLY A 355 -4.07 -0.48 13.45
CA GLY A 355 -3.33 -0.12 12.23
C GLY A 355 -4.25 0.17 11.03
N ILE A 356 -5.40 -0.51 10.89
CA ILE A 356 -6.36 -0.24 9.81
C ILE A 356 -7.04 1.10 10.01
N GLU A 357 -7.27 1.52 11.25
CA GLU A 357 -7.84 2.83 11.53
C GLU A 357 -6.88 3.96 11.13
N ILE A 358 -5.57 3.81 11.39
CA ILE A 358 -4.55 4.78 10.93
C ILE A 358 -4.51 4.86 9.40
N VAL A 359 -4.55 3.73 8.70
CA VAL A 359 -4.64 3.69 7.23
C VAL A 359 -5.92 4.37 6.72
N GLN A 360 -7.03 4.20 7.42
CA GLN A 360 -8.29 4.90 7.12
C GLN A 360 -8.15 6.42 7.28
N MET A 361 -7.53 6.88 8.38
CA MET A 361 -7.27 8.31 8.63
C MET A 361 -6.37 8.90 7.53
N LEU A 362 -5.30 8.19 7.15
CA LEU A 362 -4.40 8.59 6.05
C LEU A 362 -5.16 8.67 4.73
N THR A 363 -5.94 7.63 4.40
CA THR A 363 -6.74 7.58 3.17
C THR A 363 -7.76 8.73 3.11
N ASN A 364 -8.40 9.03 4.23
CA ASN A 364 -9.31 10.17 4.35
C ASN A 364 -8.60 11.49 4.11
N SER A 365 -7.41 11.67 4.70
CA SER A 365 -6.58 12.88 4.54
C SER A 365 -6.10 13.05 3.10
N LEU A 366 -5.63 11.97 2.46
CA LEU A 366 -5.22 11.98 1.05
C LEU A 366 -6.36 12.36 0.09
N ARG A 367 -7.60 12.02 0.45
CA ARG A 367 -8.79 12.25 -0.38
C ARG A 367 -9.62 13.45 0.06
N GLY A 368 -9.26 14.12 1.15
CA GLY A 368 -10.03 15.22 1.72
C GLY A 368 -11.44 14.81 2.16
N ARG A 369 -11.56 13.69 2.85
CA ARG A 369 -12.84 13.11 3.26
C ARG A 369 -12.79 12.62 4.68
N GLU A 370 -13.93 12.64 5.32
CA GLU A 370 -14.18 11.97 6.61
C GLU A 370 -15.18 10.82 6.34
N THR A 371 -14.67 9.69 5.86
CA THR A 371 -15.46 8.48 5.61
C THR A 371 -15.23 7.51 6.76
N THR A 372 -16.27 7.09 7.45
CA THR A 372 -16.20 6.10 8.53
C THR A 372 -16.30 4.66 7.99
N PHE A 373 -16.06 3.66 8.84
CA PHE A 373 -16.30 2.26 8.48
C PHE A 373 -17.79 1.97 8.34
N GLU A 374 -18.65 2.62 9.13
CA GLU A 374 -20.11 2.55 9.01
C GLU A 374 -20.58 3.09 7.65
N ASP A 375 -20.01 4.21 7.17
CA ASP A 375 -20.29 4.73 5.83
C ASP A 375 -19.90 3.73 4.75
N ARG A 376 -18.80 3.00 4.94
CA ARG A 376 -18.36 1.94 3.99
C ARG A 376 -19.31 0.74 4.04
N VAL A 377 -19.71 0.30 5.22
CA VAL A 377 -20.73 -0.77 5.38
C VAL A 377 -22.01 -0.39 4.66
N LYS A 378 -22.52 0.81 4.88
CA LYS A 378 -23.72 1.32 4.21
C LYS A 378 -23.53 1.37 2.68
N ALA A 379 -22.39 1.86 2.20
CA ALA A 379 -22.10 1.92 0.78
C ALA A 379 -22.04 0.52 0.14
N VAL A 380 -21.51 -0.48 0.86
CA VAL A 380 -21.52 -1.88 0.41
C VAL A 380 -22.95 -2.43 0.37
N GLU A 381 -23.77 -2.18 1.39
CA GLU A 381 -25.16 -2.62 1.44
C GLU A 381 -26.01 -2.05 0.30
N GLU A 382 -25.75 -0.81 -0.09
CA GLU A 382 -26.48 -0.12 -1.15
C GLU A 382 -25.92 -0.39 -2.57
N PHE A 383 -24.74 -1.01 -2.70
CA PHE A 383 -24.14 -1.29 -4.00
C PHE A 383 -24.83 -2.46 -4.68
N SER A 384 -25.16 -2.32 -5.96
CA SER A 384 -25.93 -3.31 -6.73
C SER A 384 -25.08 -4.01 -7.78
N SER A 385 -25.57 -5.17 -8.26
CA SER A 385 -24.94 -5.89 -9.37
C SER A 385 -24.95 -5.08 -10.67
N GLU A 386 -25.96 -4.22 -10.90
CA GLU A 386 -26.02 -3.33 -12.06
C GLU A 386 -24.86 -2.32 -12.04
N GLN A 387 -24.51 -1.78 -10.86
CA GLN A 387 -23.36 -0.90 -10.70
C GLN A 387 -22.03 -1.63 -10.94
N MET A 388 -21.90 -2.89 -10.51
CA MET A 388 -20.74 -3.72 -10.87
C MET A 388 -20.64 -3.94 -12.38
N ILE A 389 -21.77 -4.24 -13.04
CA ILE A 389 -21.86 -4.36 -14.49
C ILE A 389 -21.48 -3.05 -15.19
N GLU A 390 -21.97 -1.93 -14.70
CA GLU A 390 -21.63 -0.59 -15.23
C GLU A 390 -20.13 -0.34 -15.15
N PHE A 391 -19.48 -0.66 -14.01
CA PHE A 391 -18.02 -0.60 -13.89
C PHE A 391 -17.33 -1.54 -14.90
N ALA A 392 -17.73 -2.81 -14.96
CA ALA A 392 -17.13 -3.78 -15.85
C ALA A 392 -17.18 -3.35 -17.32
N LYS A 393 -18.26 -2.70 -17.77
CA LYS A 393 -18.38 -2.15 -19.13
C LYS A 393 -17.35 -1.06 -19.45
N THR A 394 -16.72 -0.44 -18.46
CA THR A 394 -15.67 0.56 -18.67
C THR A 394 -14.30 -0.07 -18.86
N LEU A 395 -14.14 -1.34 -18.53
CA LEU A 395 -12.89 -2.06 -18.64
C LEU A 395 -12.52 -2.34 -20.09
N PHE A 396 -11.29 -1.99 -20.47
CA PHE A 396 -10.67 -2.42 -21.72
C PHE A 396 -9.44 -3.25 -21.43
N MET A 397 -9.31 -4.42 -22.10
CA MET A 397 -8.14 -5.28 -21.95
C MET A 397 -6.93 -4.56 -22.56
N ASN A 398 -5.89 -4.37 -21.75
CA ASN A 398 -4.72 -3.60 -22.17
C ASN A 398 -3.43 -4.39 -22.13
N GLU A 399 -3.29 -5.36 -21.23
CA GLU A 399 -2.08 -6.18 -21.18
C GLU A 399 -2.38 -7.63 -20.83
N ARG A 400 -1.71 -8.54 -21.57
CA ARG A 400 -1.63 -9.97 -21.27
C ARG A 400 -0.16 -10.31 -21.09
N TYR A 401 0.18 -10.81 -19.92
CA TYR A 401 1.54 -11.19 -19.58
C TYR A 401 1.59 -12.64 -19.13
N TYR A 402 2.55 -13.38 -19.69
CA TYR A 402 2.78 -14.80 -19.38
C TYR A 402 4.23 -15.03 -19.04
N LEU A 403 4.50 -15.60 -17.87
CA LEU A 403 5.79 -16.14 -17.47
C LEU A 403 5.71 -17.67 -17.60
N VAL A 404 6.38 -18.25 -18.61
CA VAL A 404 6.22 -19.66 -19.01
C VAL A 404 7.53 -20.41 -19.11
#